data_f76080d6bd0cf9fc2c7f2e30c2547185
#
_entry.id   f76080d6bd0cf9fc2c7f2e30c2547185
#
_cell.length_a   1.000
_cell.length_b   1.000
_cell.length_c   1.000
_cell.angle_alpha   90.00
_cell.angle_beta   90.00
_cell.angle_gamma   90.00
#
_symmetry.space_group_name_H-M   'P 1'
#
loop_
_entity.id
_entity.type
_entity.pdbx_description
1 polymer ?
#
loop_
_entity_poly.entity_id
_entity_poly.type
_entity_poly.pdbx_seq_one_letter_code
_entity_poly.pdbx_strand_id
1 'polypeptide(L)'
;MSNEEKIGTRPIMRRGPMGGPGRMAPAEKSKDFKKAISNLIKYCKPFLPVIIIAVILSAASSICYIVGPDYLSNITDEITKGLMGVMDLEKIKKIALFLAGIYAFSFVFGYVQSFIMVTVTNRFTKKMRKDISEKINKLPLRYFDKHSYGDILSRVTNDVDTISQTLNNSIGNLVSSVTQFLGALLMMFISNWIMAFTAIGTTIIGFV
;
A
#
# COMPACT_ATOMS: atom_id res chain seq x y z
N MET A 1 72.59 12.91 -33.87
CA MET A 1 71.33 13.24 -34.55
C MET A 1 70.25 12.41 -33.86
N SER A 2 69.62 13.01 -32.86
CA SER A 2 68.65 12.38 -31.94
C SER A 2 67.25 12.74 -32.39
N ASN A 3 66.42 11.72 -32.69
CA ASN A 3 65.00 11.89 -32.90
C ASN A 3 64.31 11.81 -31.53
N GLU A 4 63.85 12.92 -31.03
CA GLU A 4 62.95 12.98 -29.88
C GLU A 4 61.51 12.70 -30.34
N GLU A 5 61.02 11.55 -29.92
CA GLU A 5 59.67 11.04 -30.12
C GLU A 5 58.73 11.80 -29.16
N LYS A 6 57.89 12.71 -29.73
CA LYS A 6 56.88 13.44 -28.97
C LYS A 6 55.77 12.48 -28.52
N ILE A 7 55.80 12.12 -27.26
CA ILE A 7 54.69 11.38 -26.59
C ILE A 7 53.51 12.34 -26.47
N GLY A 8 52.50 12.09 -27.30
CA GLY A 8 51.23 12.79 -27.25
C GLY A 8 50.46 12.51 -25.96
N THR A 9 50.37 13.50 -25.10
CA THR A 9 49.48 13.50 -23.90
C THR A 9 48.04 13.40 -24.31
N ARG A 10 47.40 12.28 -24.04
CA ARG A 10 45.93 12.09 -24.18
C ARG A 10 45.24 13.00 -23.21
N PRO A 11 44.20 13.77 -23.61
CA PRO A 11 43.43 14.55 -22.69
C PRO A 11 42.68 13.68 -21.69
N ILE A 12 42.91 13.91 -20.41
CA ILE A 12 42.19 13.27 -19.30
C ILE A 12 40.73 13.72 -19.40
N MET A 13 39.83 12.80 -19.79
CA MET A 13 38.39 13.02 -19.69
C MET A 13 38.04 13.29 -18.22
N ARG A 14 37.75 14.57 -17.92
CA ARG A 14 37.12 14.95 -16.66
C ARG A 14 35.82 14.17 -16.51
N ARG A 15 35.82 13.19 -15.62
CA ARG A 15 34.58 12.58 -15.10
C ARG A 15 33.75 13.71 -14.48
N GLY A 16 32.67 14.08 -15.14
CA GLY A 16 31.64 14.94 -14.56
C GLY A 16 31.10 14.32 -13.28
N PRO A 17 30.60 15.14 -12.32
CA PRO A 17 30.08 14.63 -11.05
C PRO A 17 28.97 13.62 -11.34
N MET A 18 29.09 12.43 -10.70
CA MET A 18 28.09 11.37 -10.68
C MET A 18 26.73 12.00 -10.41
N GLY A 19 25.81 11.88 -11.38
CA GLY A 19 24.42 12.32 -11.20
C GLY A 19 23.84 11.63 -9.98
N GLY A 20 23.49 12.42 -8.98
CA GLY A 20 22.70 11.98 -7.84
C GLY A 20 21.37 11.39 -8.29
N PRO A 21 20.65 10.64 -7.43
CA PRO A 21 19.39 9.99 -7.77
C PRO A 21 18.46 11.02 -8.41
N GLY A 22 18.00 10.71 -9.64
CA GLY A 22 17.27 11.64 -10.49
C GLY A 22 16.17 12.35 -9.70
N ARG A 23 16.22 13.67 -9.68
CA ARG A 23 15.08 14.49 -9.28
C ARG A 23 13.91 14.02 -10.11
N MET A 24 12.95 13.34 -9.46
CA MET A 24 11.64 13.11 -10.05
C MET A 24 11.14 14.47 -10.53
N ALA A 25 11.00 14.63 -11.84
CA ALA A 25 10.33 15.81 -12.39
C ALA A 25 8.98 15.93 -11.68
N PRO A 26 8.56 17.14 -11.26
CA PRO A 26 7.28 17.31 -10.60
C PRO A 26 6.20 16.70 -11.48
N ALA A 27 5.43 15.76 -10.92
CA ALA A 27 4.37 15.08 -11.64
C ALA A 27 3.46 16.13 -12.29
N GLU A 28 3.44 16.17 -13.60
CA GLU A 28 2.60 17.08 -14.37
C GLU A 28 1.15 16.81 -13.96
N LYS A 29 0.53 17.78 -13.27
CA LYS A 29 -0.87 17.63 -12.80
C LYS A 29 -1.73 17.31 -14.02
N SER A 30 -2.29 16.11 -14.04
CA SER A 30 -3.23 15.69 -15.09
C SER A 30 -4.32 16.74 -15.25
N LYS A 31 -4.42 17.35 -16.43
CA LYS A 31 -5.40 18.38 -16.76
C LYS A 31 -6.84 17.93 -16.55
N ASP A 32 -7.09 16.61 -16.54
CA ASP A 32 -8.39 15.97 -16.37
C ASP A 32 -8.33 14.80 -15.36
N PHE A 33 -8.05 15.09 -14.09
CA PHE A 33 -7.96 14.09 -13.02
C PHE A 33 -9.21 13.21 -12.91
N LYS A 34 -10.41 13.80 -13.03
CA LYS A 34 -11.69 13.04 -13.01
C LYS A 34 -11.78 12.03 -14.15
N LYS A 35 -11.33 12.41 -15.35
CA LYS A 35 -11.34 11.53 -16.53
C LYS A 35 -10.32 10.40 -16.41
N ALA A 36 -9.15 10.69 -15.85
CA ALA A 36 -8.12 9.69 -15.58
C ALA A 36 -8.60 8.63 -14.58
N ILE A 37 -9.21 9.05 -13.46
CA ILE A 37 -9.81 8.14 -12.47
C ILE A 37 -10.96 7.33 -13.08
N SER A 38 -11.86 7.97 -13.84
CA SER A 38 -12.97 7.27 -14.48
C SER A 38 -12.48 6.17 -15.44
N ASN A 39 -11.45 6.45 -16.20
CA ASN A 39 -10.83 5.45 -17.06
C ASN A 39 -10.17 4.32 -16.26
N LEU A 40 -9.48 4.63 -15.18
CA LEU A 40 -8.88 3.62 -14.29
C LEU A 40 -9.96 2.70 -13.71
N ILE A 41 -11.07 3.27 -13.21
CA ILE A 41 -12.20 2.49 -12.70
C ILE A 41 -12.81 1.58 -13.79
N LYS A 42 -12.94 2.08 -15.02
CA LYS A 42 -13.40 1.25 -16.15
C LYS A 42 -12.47 0.07 -16.43
N TYR A 43 -11.15 0.28 -16.31
CA TYR A 43 -10.16 -0.79 -16.44
C TYR A 43 -10.23 -1.82 -15.30
N CYS A 44 -10.56 -1.37 -14.09
CA CYS A 44 -10.73 -2.23 -12.92
C CYS A 44 -12.07 -3.00 -12.93
N LYS A 45 -13.06 -2.57 -13.72
CA LYS A 45 -14.42 -3.14 -13.74
C LYS A 45 -14.46 -4.68 -13.84
N PRO A 46 -13.68 -5.36 -14.71
CA PRO A 46 -13.70 -6.83 -14.78
C PRO A 46 -13.14 -7.52 -13.52
N PHE A 47 -12.35 -6.81 -12.70
CA PHE A 47 -11.75 -7.34 -11.48
C PHE A 47 -12.53 -6.96 -10.22
N LEU A 48 -13.59 -6.11 -10.35
CA LEU A 48 -14.40 -5.62 -9.23
C LEU A 48 -14.90 -6.73 -8.30
N PRO A 49 -15.48 -7.86 -8.77
CA PRO A 49 -15.98 -8.88 -7.85
C PRO A 49 -14.87 -9.47 -6.97
N VAL A 50 -13.69 -9.67 -7.54
CA VAL A 50 -12.53 -10.20 -6.81
C VAL A 50 -11.95 -9.15 -5.83
N ILE A 51 -11.95 -7.88 -6.22
CA ILE A 51 -11.56 -6.77 -5.36
C ILE A 51 -12.53 -6.65 -4.17
N ILE A 52 -13.83 -6.79 -4.39
CA ILE A 52 -14.84 -6.74 -3.31
C ILE A 52 -14.58 -7.86 -2.28
N ILE A 53 -14.27 -9.08 -2.73
CA ILE A 53 -13.91 -10.18 -1.83
C ILE A 53 -12.65 -9.81 -1.01
N ALA A 54 -11.63 -9.26 -1.64
CA ALA A 54 -10.43 -8.82 -0.93
C ALA A 54 -10.72 -7.71 0.09
N VAL A 55 -11.62 -6.77 -0.23
CA VAL A 55 -12.09 -5.72 0.69
C VAL A 55 -12.80 -6.30 1.90
N ILE A 56 -13.69 -7.28 1.70
CA ILE A 56 -14.41 -7.96 2.80
C ILE A 56 -13.42 -8.71 3.70
N LEU A 57 -12.45 -9.43 3.13
CA LEU A 57 -11.41 -10.13 3.90
C LEU A 57 -10.52 -9.16 4.68
N SER A 58 -10.17 -8.02 4.08
CA SER A 58 -9.40 -6.96 4.76
C SER A 58 -10.17 -6.39 5.95
N ALA A 59 -11.46 -6.09 5.77
CA ALA A 59 -12.32 -5.61 6.85
C ALA A 59 -12.45 -6.66 7.98
N ALA A 60 -12.67 -7.93 7.63
CA ALA A 60 -12.75 -9.01 8.61
C ALA A 60 -11.45 -9.18 9.40
N SER A 61 -10.29 -9.15 8.72
CA SER A 61 -8.98 -9.17 9.37
C SER A 61 -8.79 -7.98 10.33
N SER A 62 -9.18 -6.77 9.90
CA SER A 62 -9.07 -5.56 10.72
C SER A 62 -9.99 -5.59 11.96
N ILE A 63 -11.20 -6.12 11.84
CA ILE A 63 -12.12 -6.31 12.97
C ILE A 63 -11.51 -7.27 14.01
N CYS A 64 -10.97 -8.40 13.57
CA CYS A 64 -10.27 -9.33 14.47
C CYS A 64 -9.11 -8.64 15.21
N TYR A 65 -8.39 -7.76 14.52
CA TYR A 65 -7.28 -7.00 15.13
C TYR A 65 -7.74 -5.98 16.16
N ILE A 66 -8.90 -5.33 15.96
CA ILE A 66 -9.47 -4.34 16.89
C ILE A 66 -9.98 -4.99 18.19
N VAL A 67 -10.52 -6.20 18.09
CA VAL A 67 -11.06 -6.94 19.23
C VAL A 67 -9.96 -7.49 20.14
N GLY A 68 -8.76 -7.71 19.62
CA GLY A 68 -7.62 -8.29 20.35
C GLY A 68 -7.25 -7.57 21.65
N PRO A 69 -7.04 -6.25 21.67
CA PRO A 69 -6.68 -5.48 22.87
C PRO A 69 -7.71 -5.58 24.01
N ASP A 70 -9.01 -5.70 23.71
CA ASP A 70 -10.06 -5.85 24.71
C ASP A 70 -9.92 -7.19 25.48
N TYR A 71 -9.67 -8.29 24.79
CA TYR A 71 -9.39 -9.57 25.42
C TYR A 71 -8.05 -9.59 26.16
N LEU A 72 -7.06 -8.84 25.69
CA LEU A 72 -5.77 -8.68 26.40
C LEU A 72 -5.95 -7.93 27.71
N SER A 73 -6.82 -6.91 27.76
CA SER A 73 -7.20 -6.22 29.00
C SER A 73 -7.80 -7.19 30.00
N ASN A 74 -8.69 -8.08 29.56
CA ASN A 74 -9.28 -9.09 30.45
C ASN A 74 -8.24 -10.05 31.06
N ILE A 75 -7.18 -10.39 30.33
CA ILE A 75 -6.06 -11.17 30.86
C ILE A 75 -5.31 -10.37 31.95
N THR A 76 -5.04 -9.10 31.67
CA THR A 76 -4.36 -8.20 32.61
C THR A 76 -5.14 -8.02 33.90
N ASP A 77 -6.48 -7.89 33.80
CA ASP A 77 -7.36 -7.79 34.97
C ASP A 77 -7.36 -9.05 35.82
N GLU A 78 -7.38 -10.23 35.21
CA GLU A 78 -7.29 -11.51 35.94
C GLU A 78 -5.93 -11.71 36.62
N ILE A 79 -4.85 -11.29 35.97
CA ILE A 79 -3.51 -11.30 36.60
C ILE A 79 -3.46 -10.34 37.78
N THR A 80 -4.02 -9.14 37.66
CA THR A 80 -4.03 -8.13 38.73
C THR A 80 -4.86 -8.60 39.93
N LYS A 81 -6.01 -9.24 39.71
CA LYS A 81 -6.81 -9.89 40.77
C LYS A 81 -6.04 -11.02 41.45
N GLY A 82 -5.28 -11.79 40.64
CA GLY A 82 -4.46 -12.88 41.18
C GLY A 82 -3.32 -12.43 42.08
N LEU A 83 -2.80 -11.21 41.91
CA LEU A 83 -1.80 -10.63 42.83
C LEU A 83 -2.34 -10.29 44.21
N MET A 84 -3.67 -10.10 44.34
CA MET A 84 -4.38 -9.81 45.58
C MET A 84 -5.09 -11.04 46.16
N GLY A 85 -5.11 -12.17 45.46
CA GLY A 85 -5.83 -13.38 45.89
C GLY A 85 -5.41 -14.63 45.11
N VAL A 86 -6.39 -15.49 44.77
CA VAL A 86 -6.14 -16.72 44.01
C VAL A 86 -6.20 -16.43 42.54
N MET A 87 -5.11 -16.72 41.82
CA MET A 87 -4.98 -16.57 40.38
C MET A 87 -5.66 -17.76 39.65
N ASP A 88 -6.64 -17.45 38.78
CA ASP A 88 -7.30 -18.45 37.95
C ASP A 88 -6.55 -18.67 36.63
N LEU A 89 -5.54 -19.56 36.69
CA LEU A 89 -4.71 -19.90 35.51
C LEU A 89 -5.51 -20.55 34.37
N GLU A 90 -6.61 -21.26 34.70
CA GLU A 90 -7.41 -21.92 33.69
C GLU A 90 -8.21 -20.92 32.85
N LYS A 91 -8.71 -19.88 33.51
CA LYS A 91 -9.40 -18.77 32.82
C LYS A 91 -8.47 -17.98 31.92
N ILE A 92 -7.27 -17.64 32.43
CA ILE A 92 -6.22 -16.96 31.62
C ILE A 92 -5.87 -17.78 30.40
N LYS A 93 -5.64 -19.10 30.56
CA LYS A 93 -5.34 -20.01 29.47
C LYS A 93 -6.45 -20.06 28.42
N LYS A 94 -7.72 -20.09 28.83
CA LYS A 94 -8.86 -20.06 27.90
C LYS A 94 -8.90 -18.75 27.09
N ILE A 95 -8.74 -17.61 27.74
CA ILE A 95 -8.73 -16.30 27.05
C ILE A 95 -7.52 -16.20 26.10
N ALA A 96 -6.34 -16.63 26.52
CA ALA A 96 -5.13 -16.61 25.70
C ALA A 96 -5.28 -17.52 24.46
N LEU A 97 -5.86 -18.72 24.61
CA LEU A 97 -6.10 -19.62 23.49
C LEU A 97 -7.13 -19.05 22.50
N PHE A 98 -8.21 -18.43 23.01
CA PHE A 98 -9.19 -17.74 22.18
C PHE A 98 -8.59 -16.56 21.42
N LEU A 99 -7.77 -15.77 22.10
CA LEU A 99 -7.03 -14.64 21.48
C LEU A 99 -6.06 -15.12 20.41
N ALA A 100 -5.32 -16.19 20.65
CA ALA A 100 -4.45 -16.82 19.65
C ALA A 100 -5.26 -17.29 18.42
N GLY A 101 -6.47 -17.84 18.62
CA GLY A 101 -7.39 -18.18 17.54
C GLY A 101 -7.80 -16.96 16.72
N ILE A 102 -8.22 -15.87 17.36
CA ILE A 102 -8.60 -14.63 16.66
C ILE A 102 -7.44 -14.08 15.81
N TYR A 103 -6.22 -14.04 16.35
CA TYR A 103 -5.05 -13.58 15.60
C TYR A 103 -4.67 -14.54 14.46
N ALA A 104 -4.83 -15.84 14.64
CA ALA A 104 -4.62 -16.80 13.57
C ALA A 104 -5.63 -16.60 12.42
N PHE A 105 -6.89 -16.36 12.71
CA PHE A 105 -7.91 -16.01 11.69
C PHE A 105 -7.57 -14.67 11.01
N SER A 106 -7.19 -13.65 11.78
CA SER A 106 -6.78 -12.36 11.22
C SER A 106 -5.61 -12.53 10.24
N PHE A 107 -4.61 -13.32 10.63
CA PHE A 107 -3.46 -13.62 9.78
C PHE A 107 -3.87 -14.30 8.47
N VAL A 108 -4.71 -15.34 8.55
CA VAL A 108 -5.19 -16.07 7.37
C VAL A 108 -5.98 -15.15 6.44
N PHE A 109 -6.90 -14.35 6.97
CA PHE A 109 -7.68 -13.41 6.16
C PHE A 109 -6.79 -12.35 5.49
N GLY A 110 -5.83 -11.78 6.22
CA GLY A 110 -4.87 -10.83 5.67
C GLY A 110 -3.98 -11.45 4.59
N TYR A 111 -3.52 -12.69 4.81
CA TYR A 111 -2.71 -13.40 3.84
C TYR A 111 -3.48 -13.69 2.54
N VAL A 112 -4.70 -14.23 2.66
CA VAL A 112 -5.57 -14.52 1.50
C VAL A 112 -5.91 -13.24 0.75
N GLN A 113 -6.25 -12.18 1.46
CA GLN A 113 -6.52 -10.86 0.88
C GLN A 113 -5.31 -10.34 0.09
N SER A 114 -4.12 -10.40 0.67
CA SER A 114 -2.88 -9.96 0.01
C SER A 114 -2.59 -10.78 -1.25
N PHE A 115 -2.75 -12.09 -1.18
CA PHE A 115 -2.57 -12.99 -2.32
C PHE A 115 -3.56 -12.68 -3.46
N ILE A 116 -4.82 -12.43 -3.13
CA ILE A 116 -5.85 -12.01 -4.10
C ILE A 116 -5.45 -10.70 -4.76
N MET A 117 -5.05 -9.69 -3.97
CA MET A 117 -4.68 -8.37 -4.50
C MET A 117 -3.47 -8.43 -5.43
N VAL A 118 -2.42 -9.17 -5.07
CA VAL A 118 -1.26 -9.40 -5.94
C VAL A 118 -1.67 -10.04 -7.26
N THR A 119 -2.56 -11.05 -7.22
CA THR A 119 -3.05 -11.75 -8.41
C THR A 119 -3.85 -10.82 -9.32
N VAL A 120 -4.74 -10.02 -8.75
CA VAL A 120 -5.55 -9.02 -9.48
C VAL A 120 -4.64 -7.98 -10.12
N THR A 121 -3.70 -7.44 -9.36
CA THR A 121 -2.77 -6.41 -9.84
C THR A 121 -1.89 -6.92 -10.98
N ASN A 122 -1.38 -8.15 -10.87
CA ASN A 122 -0.59 -8.76 -11.95
C ASN A 122 -1.41 -8.95 -13.24
N ARG A 123 -2.66 -9.39 -13.13
CA ARG A 123 -3.57 -9.52 -14.30
C ARG A 123 -3.93 -8.17 -14.90
N PHE A 124 -4.17 -7.17 -14.06
CA PHE A 124 -4.41 -5.79 -14.48
C PHE A 124 -3.20 -5.22 -15.25
N THR A 125 -2.00 -5.36 -14.70
CA THR A 125 -0.73 -4.93 -15.30
C THR A 125 -0.52 -5.58 -16.67
N LYS A 126 -0.70 -6.90 -16.74
CA LYS A 126 -0.59 -7.65 -18.00
C LYS A 126 -1.56 -7.12 -19.06
N LYS A 127 -2.82 -6.89 -18.69
CA LYS A 127 -3.82 -6.33 -19.59
C LYS A 127 -3.44 -4.93 -20.05
N MET A 128 -3.03 -4.06 -19.11
CA MET A 128 -2.67 -2.68 -19.42
C MET A 128 -1.47 -2.61 -20.37
N ARG A 129 -0.42 -3.40 -20.11
CA ARG A 129 0.74 -3.49 -21.01
C ARG A 129 0.37 -3.98 -22.40
N LYS A 130 -0.50 -4.99 -22.49
CA LYS A 130 -1.01 -5.49 -23.79
C LYS A 130 -1.74 -4.39 -24.56
N ASP A 131 -2.69 -3.71 -23.93
CA ASP A 131 -3.50 -2.67 -24.58
C ASP A 131 -2.64 -1.47 -25.03
N ILE A 132 -1.62 -1.11 -24.23
CA ILE A 132 -0.65 -0.06 -24.62
C ILE A 132 0.19 -0.51 -25.80
N SER A 133 0.73 -1.74 -25.79
CA SER A 133 1.53 -2.29 -26.88
C SER A 133 0.73 -2.35 -28.19
N GLU A 134 -0.50 -2.82 -28.12
CA GLU A 134 -1.39 -2.84 -29.31
C GLU A 134 -1.68 -1.43 -29.86
N LYS A 135 -1.81 -0.45 -28.96
CA LYS A 135 -1.99 0.94 -29.34
C LYS A 135 -0.74 1.53 -30.00
N ILE A 136 0.43 1.27 -29.44
CA ILE A 136 1.72 1.71 -29.98
C ILE A 136 1.91 1.18 -31.40
N ASN A 137 1.61 -0.10 -31.64
CA ASN A 137 1.73 -0.72 -32.96
C ASN A 137 0.78 -0.12 -34.01
N LYS A 138 -0.27 0.57 -33.61
CA LYS A 138 -1.23 1.27 -34.49
C LYS A 138 -0.91 2.75 -34.70
N LEU A 139 0.14 3.28 -34.05
CA LEU A 139 0.50 4.67 -34.22
C LEU A 139 1.24 4.93 -35.53
N PRO A 140 0.98 6.06 -36.21
CA PRO A 140 1.71 6.43 -37.41
C PRO A 140 3.18 6.75 -37.08
N LEU A 141 4.08 6.49 -38.06
CA LEU A 141 5.53 6.75 -37.92
C LEU A 141 5.82 8.19 -37.49
N ARG A 142 5.04 9.16 -37.97
CA ARG A 142 5.16 10.58 -37.58
C ARG A 142 5.05 10.83 -36.07
N TYR A 143 4.45 9.92 -35.30
CA TYR A 143 4.38 10.00 -33.83
C TYR A 143 5.75 9.72 -33.21
N PHE A 144 6.46 8.71 -33.74
CA PHE A 144 7.80 8.32 -33.27
C PHE A 144 8.87 9.34 -33.62
N ASP A 145 8.68 10.13 -34.70
CA ASP A 145 9.58 11.25 -35.04
C ASP A 145 9.52 12.39 -34.01
N LYS A 146 8.39 12.51 -33.28
CA LYS A 146 8.17 13.57 -32.29
C LYS A 146 8.39 13.15 -30.84
N HIS A 147 8.48 11.86 -30.55
CA HIS A 147 8.59 11.33 -29.21
C HIS A 147 9.78 10.37 -29.10
N SER A 148 10.58 10.54 -28.07
CA SER A 148 11.70 9.64 -27.82
C SER A 148 11.20 8.21 -27.59
N TYR A 149 11.86 7.23 -28.20
CA TYR A 149 11.56 5.82 -27.95
C TYR A 149 11.73 5.45 -26.47
N GLY A 150 12.69 6.09 -25.79
CA GLY A 150 12.91 5.92 -24.35
C GLY A 150 11.71 6.38 -23.51
N ASP A 151 11.06 7.51 -23.87
CA ASP A 151 9.87 8.00 -23.16
C ASP A 151 8.69 7.04 -23.33
N ILE A 152 8.49 6.49 -24.54
CA ILE A 152 7.44 5.53 -24.81
C ILE A 152 7.67 4.25 -23.98
N LEU A 153 8.90 3.73 -23.97
CA LEU A 153 9.27 2.55 -23.21
C LEU A 153 9.12 2.77 -21.70
N SER A 154 9.55 3.92 -21.19
CA SER A 154 9.39 4.30 -19.79
C SER A 154 7.93 4.32 -19.36
N ARG A 155 7.01 4.82 -20.17
CA ARG A 155 5.56 4.79 -19.89
C ARG A 155 4.99 3.38 -19.86
N VAL A 156 5.44 2.50 -20.73
CA VAL A 156 4.99 1.09 -20.76
C VAL A 156 5.51 0.27 -19.59
N THR A 157 6.68 0.62 -19.07
CA THR A 157 7.31 -0.09 -17.95
C THR A 157 7.06 0.62 -16.63
N ASN A 158 7.66 1.78 -16.42
CA ASN A 158 7.70 2.45 -15.12
C ASN A 158 6.35 3.01 -14.68
N ASP A 159 5.59 3.66 -15.58
CA ASP A 159 4.30 4.24 -15.21
C ASP A 159 3.27 3.15 -14.92
N VAL A 160 3.28 2.06 -15.70
CA VAL A 160 2.39 0.92 -15.47
C VAL A 160 2.73 0.21 -14.16
N ASP A 161 4.02 0.04 -13.83
CA ASP A 161 4.45 -0.56 -12.58
C ASP A 161 4.09 0.32 -11.38
N THR A 162 4.24 1.64 -11.50
CA THR A 162 3.85 2.60 -10.47
C THR A 162 2.34 2.53 -10.20
N ILE A 163 1.51 2.49 -11.24
CA ILE A 163 0.06 2.32 -11.09
C ILE A 163 -0.26 0.99 -10.42
N SER A 164 0.41 -0.08 -10.80
CA SER A 164 0.21 -1.41 -10.23
C SER A 164 0.54 -1.47 -8.75
N GLN A 165 1.70 -0.95 -8.36
CA GLN A 165 2.11 -0.89 -6.95
C GLN A 165 1.16 -0.03 -6.13
N THR A 166 0.76 1.12 -6.67
CA THR A 166 -0.20 2.01 -6.00
C THR A 166 -1.54 1.33 -5.80
N LEU A 167 -2.07 0.64 -6.81
CA LEU A 167 -3.33 -0.11 -6.68
C LEU A 167 -3.22 -1.22 -5.64
N ASN A 168 -2.12 -2.00 -5.68
CA ASN A 168 -1.92 -3.11 -4.74
C ASN A 168 -1.87 -2.63 -3.29
N ASN A 169 -1.11 -1.57 -3.02
CA ASN A 169 -0.90 -1.05 -1.67
C ASN A 169 -2.08 -0.20 -1.19
N SER A 170 -2.65 0.65 -2.06
CA SER A 170 -3.65 1.64 -1.65
C SER A 170 -4.99 1.02 -1.30
N ILE A 171 -5.47 0.02 -2.04
CA ILE A 171 -6.79 -0.56 -1.79
C ILE A 171 -6.82 -1.29 -0.44
N GLY A 172 -5.85 -2.18 -0.18
CA GLY A 172 -5.78 -2.91 1.08
C GLY A 172 -5.58 -1.99 2.28
N ASN A 173 -4.61 -1.07 2.19
CA ASN A 173 -4.31 -0.13 3.27
C ASN A 173 -5.47 0.83 3.57
N LEU A 174 -6.14 1.34 2.53
CA LEU A 174 -7.28 2.25 2.71
C LEU A 174 -8.42 1.57 3.45
N VAL A 175 -8.78 0.34 3.05
CA VAL A 175 -9.85 -0.42 3.70
C VAL A 175 -9.48 -0.75 5.14
N SER A 176 -8.26 -1.24 5.39
CA SER A 176 -7.78 -1.53 6.74
C SER A 176 -7.77 -0.28 7.61
N SER A 177 -7.25 0.85 7.12
CA SER A 177 -7.19 2.11 7.87
C SER A 177 -8.56 2.65 8.21
N VAL A 178 -9.50 2.63 7.25
CA VAL A 178 -10.88 3.08 7.49
C VAL A 178 -11.58 2.16 8.50
N THR A 179 -11.44 0.84 8.36
CA THR A 179 -12.03 -0.12 9.29
C THR A 179 -11.45 0.01 10.69
N GLN A 180 -10.12 0.15 10.82
CA GLN A 180 -9.45 0.36 12.10
C GLN A 180 -9.85 1.69 12.74
N PHE A 181 -9.90 2.77 11.97
CA PHE A 181 -10.30 4.08 12.48
C PHE A 181 -11.74 4.07 13.01
N LEU A 182 -12.70 3.57 12.22
CA LEU A 182 -14.10 3.49 12.63
C LEU A 182 -14.28 2.51 13.80
N GLY A 183 -13.60 1.36 13.76
CA GLY A 183 -13.69 0.38 14.82
C GLY A 183 -13.07 0.87 16.13
N ALA A 184 -11.90 1.54 16.08
CA ALA A 184 -11.30 2.14 17.26
C ALA A 184 -12.19 3.24 17.85
N LEU A 185 -12.77 4.11 17.03
CA LEU A 185 -13.74 5.10 17.49
C LEU A 185 -14.93 4.44 18.20
N LEU A 186 -15.55 3.44 17.60
CA LEU A 186 -16.67 2.73 18.20
C LEU A 186 -16.29 2.09 19.55
N MET A 187 -15.15 1.41 19.62
CA MET A 187 -14.66 0.81 20.85
C MET A 187 -14.37 1.85 21.94
N MET A 188 -13.78 3.00 21.58
CA MET A 188 -13.55 4.10 22.52
C MET A 188 -14.86 4.65 23.10
N PHE A 189 -15.90 4.84 22.26
CA PHE A 189 -17.20 5.30 22.73
C PHE A 189 -17.90 4.29 23.63
N ILE A 190 -17.77 2.97 23.33
CA ILE A 190 -18.35 1.91 24.15
C ILE A 190 -17.62 1.79 25.49
N SER A 191 -16.28 1.89 25.50
CA SER A 191 -15.49 1.76 26.72
C SER A 191 -15.60 2.97 27.63
N ASN A 192 -15.43 4.17 27.10
CA ASN A 192 -15.55 5.42 27.86
C ASN A 192 -15.73 6.63 26.93
N TRP A 193 -16.93 7.18 26.93
CA TRP A 193 -17.28 8.31 26.07
C TRP A 193 -16.49 9.59 26.39
N ILE A 194 -16.12 9.81 27.67
CA ILE A 194 -15.32 10.98 28.08
C ILE A 194 -13.91 10.88 27.47
N MET A 195 -13.27 9.72 27.54
CA MET A 195 -11.96 9.50 26.92
C MET A 195 -12.02 9.63 25.39
N ALA A 196 -13.12 9.21 24.75
CA ALA A 196 -13.31 9.36 23.33
C ALA A 196 -13.33 10.85 22.90
N PHE A 197 -14.07 11.69 23.61
CA PHE A 197 -14.12 13.14 23.33
C PHE A 197 -12.77 13.82 23.60
N THR A 198 -12.07 13.47 24.66
CA THR A 198 -10.72 14.04 24.95
C THR A 198 -9.72 13.65 23.87
N ALA A 199 -9.72 12.40 23.42
CA ALA A 199 -8.83 11.93 22.35
C ALA A 199 -9.12 12.62 21.01
N ILE A 200 -10.40 12.78 20.65
CA ILE A 200 -10.78 13.51 19.42
C ILE A 200 -10.36 14.98 19.53
N GLY A 201 -10.61 15.61 20.67
CA GLY A 201 -10.23 17.02 20.92
C GLY A 201 -8.72 17.24 20.81
N THR A 202 -7.90 16.39 21.45
CA THR A 202 -6.43 16.47 21.36
C THR A 202 -5.92 16.20 19.95
N THR A 203 -6.55 15.29 19.21
CA THR A 203 -6.18 15.01 17.82
C THR A 203 -6.45 16.22 16.92
N ILE A 204 -7.59 16.88 17.07
CA ILE A 204 -7.92 18.09 16.29
C ILE A 204 -6.92 19.22 16.61
N ILE A 205 -6.58 19.43 17.90
CA ILE A 205 -5.60 20.44 18.32
C ILE A 205 -4.20 20.14 17.75
N GLY A 206 -3.83 18.87 17.65
CA GLY A 206 -2.54 18.47 17.09
C GLY A 206 -2.43 18.60 15.57
N PHE A 207 -3.55 18.74 14.86
CA PHE A 207 -3.57 18.99 13.41
C PHE A 207 -3.59 20.48 13.03
N VAL A 208 -3.79 21.38 13.98
CA VAL A 208 -3.78 22.84 13.82
C VAL A 208 -2.43 23.42 14.19
#